data_9277353f1a5022de424784278adfcf44
#
_entry.id   9277353f1a5022de424784278adfcf44
#
_cell.length_a   1.000
_cell.length_b   1.000
_cell.length_c   1.000
_cell.angle_alpha   90.00
_cell.angle_beta   90.00
_cell.angle_gamma   90.00
#
_symmetry.space_group_name_H-M   'P 1'
#
loop_
_entity.id
_entity.type
_entity.pdbx_description
1 polymer ?
#
loop_
_entity_poly.entity_id
_entity_poly.type
_entity_poly.pdbx_seq_one_letter_code
_entity_poly.pdbx_strand_id
1 'polypeptide(L)'
;MKIKSLTFPLLFLTLLVCSSWAKPSTGPSAGLEELFPGKLLDSDGKEVSKDALAGKTVGIYFSAHWCPPCRSFTPNLVKFRDKNNKNFEVVFVSSDRSPEAQMDYMKEAGMKWYTLPHRSDEANALAKKFEVRGIPSLVIVSEDGKTITKNGRGDVSSNPKGALKSWQKKS
;
A
#
# COMPACT_ATOMS: atom_id res chain seq x y z
N MET A 1 0.46 84.68 7.13
CA MET A 1 0.04 83.45 7.92
C MET A 1 0.27 82.28 6.99
N LYS A 2 1.36 81.49 7.16
CA LYS A 2 1.75 80.36 6.30
C LYS A 2 1.32 79.04 6.98
N ILE A 3 0.40 78.38 6.34
CA ILE A 3 -0.10 77.04 6.79
C ILE A 3 0.87 76.04 6.17
N LYS A 4 1.63 75.32 7.06
CA LYS A 4 2.47 74.22 6.66
C LYS A 4 1.61 72.92 6.55
N SER A 5 1.51 72.40 5.33
CA SER A 5 0.90 71.13 5.06
C SER A 5 1.79 69.98 5.59
N LEU A 6 1.26 69.15 6.48
CA LEU A 6 1.91 67.99 7.04
C LEU A 6 1.49 66.76 6.24
N THR A 7 2.36 66.29 5.33
CA THR A 7 2.16 65.05 4.60
C THR A 7 2.59 63.86 5.45
N PHE A 8 1.62 63.02 5.82
CA PHE A 8 1.85 61.76 6.53
C PHE A 8 2.17 60.68 5.49
N PRO A 9 3.28 59.94 5.59
CA PRO A 9 3.52 58.81 4.70
C PRO A 9 2.72 57.59 5.15
N LEU A 10 1.86 57.13 4.26
CA LEU A 10 1.10 55.89 4.40
C LEU A 10 2.06 54.68 4.29
N LEU A 11 2.37 54.07 5.44
CA LEU A 11 3.20 52.86 5.50
C LEU A 11 2.38 51.67 5.03
N PHE A 12 2.57 51.25 3.77
CA PHE A 12 2.01 50.00 3.24
C PHE A 12 2.75 48.83 3.88
N LEU A 13 2.12 48.23 4.89
CA LEU A 13 2.56 46.98 5.49
C LEU A 13 2.13 45.83 4.56
N THR A 14 3.01 45.43 3.64
CA THR A 14 2.82 44.25 2.81
C THR A 14 2.97 42.99 3.66
N LEU A 15 1.84 42.37 4.04
CA LEU A 15 1.80 41.04 4.60
C LEU A 15 2.26 40.02 3.54
N LEU A 16 3.52 39.57 3.64
CA LEU A 16 4.01 38.41 2.93
C LEU A 16 3.25 37.16 3.46
N VAL A 17 2.19 36.77 2.75
CA VAL A 17 1.58 35.45 2.96
C VAL A 17 2.56 34.42 2.41
N CYS A 18 3.37 33.86 3.31
CA CYS A 18 4.24 32.73 3.01
C CYS A 18 3.36 31.50 2.81
N SER A 19 2.87 31.29 1.58
CA SER A 19 2.22 30.05 1.18
C SER A 19 3.30 28.97 1.17
N SER A 20 3.43 28.27 2.30
CA SER A 20 4.23 27.04 2.37
C SER A 20 3.57 25.99 1.48
N TRP A 21 4.01 25.90 0.25
CA TRP A 21 3.74 24.73 -0.59
C TRP A 21 4.46 23.55 0.05
N ALA A 22 3.69 22.75 0.82
CA ALA A 22 4.16 21.45 1.26
C ALA A 22 4.49 20.65 -0.01
N LYS A 23 5.76 20.27 -0.18
CA LYS A 23 6.16 19.30 -1.20
C LYS A 23 5.32 18.04 -0.96
N PRO A 24 4.72 17.43 -2.02
CA PRO A 24 4.08 16.13 -1.85
C PRO A 24 5.10 15.17 -1.24
N SER A 25 4.73 14.50 -0.15
CA SER A 25 5.58 13.49 0.47
C SER A 25 5.86 12.41 -0.55
N THR A 26 7.12 12.14 -0.86
CA THR A 26 7.54 11.08 -1.80
C THR A 26 7.39 9.68 -1.23
N GLY A 27 7.02 9.56 0.06
CA GLY A 27 6.85 8.32 0.79
C GLY A 27 5.39 7.85 0.90
N PRO A 28 5.15 6.66 1.47
CA PRO A 28 3.81 6.15 1.74
C PRO A 28 3.07 7.08 2.71
N SER A 29 1.75 7.02 2.68
CA SER A 29 0.91 7.78 3.61
C SER A 29 1.07 7.30 5.06
N ALA A 30 0.70 8.15 6.03
CA ALA A 30 0.72 7.78 7.45
C ALA A 30 -0.11 6.52 7.74
N GLY A 31 -1.22 6.29 7.02
CA GLY A 31 -2.04 5.09 7.20
C GLY A 31 -1.36 3.82 6.67
N LEU A 32 -0.60 3.89 5.57
CA LEU A 32 0.20 2.75 5.12
C LEU A 32 1.41 2.52 6.04
N GLU A 33 2.03 3.57 6.59
CA GLU A 33 3.09 3.43 7.60
C GLU A 33 2.58 2.76 8.88
N GLU A 34 1.35 3.05 9.31
CA GLU A 34 0.71 2.40 10.45
C GLU A 34 0.43 0.90 10.17
N LEU A 35 0.01 0.57 8.93
CA LEU A 35 -0.24 -0.83 8.54
C LEU A 35 1.05 -1.63 8.39
N PHE A 36 2.12 -0.99 7.94
CA PHE A 36 3.42 -1.61 7.68
C PHE A 36 4.53 -0.85 8.44
N PRO A 37 4.56 -0.88 9.80
CA PRO A 37 5.54 -0.14 10.58
C PRO A 37 6.96 -0.69 10.41
N GLY A 38 7.09 -1.99 10.15
CA GLY A 38 8.36 -2.68 9.98
C GLY A 38 8.92 -2.56 8.56
N LYS A 39 9.75 -3.52 8.21
CA LYS A 39 10.39 -3.60 6.90
C LYS A 39 9.61 -4.46 5.91
N LEU A 40 9.70 -4.11 4.64
CA LEU A 40 9.27 -4.95 3.53
C LEU A 40 10.49 -5.66 2.93
N LEU A 41 10.27 -6.87 2.43
CA LEU A 41 11.27 -7.67 1.74
C LEU A 41 10.81 -7.93 0.31
N ASP A 42 11.76 -8.04 -0.62
CA ASP A 42 11.51 -8.58 -1.97
C ASP A 42 11.54 -10.12 -1.98
N SER A 43 11.40 -10.72 -3.17
CA SER A 43 11.44 -12.18 -3.35
C SER A 43 12.82 -12.81 -3.09
N ASP A 44 13.87 -12.00 -2.96
CA ASP A 44 15.21 -12.44 -2.58
C ASP A 44 15.51 -12.25 -1.09
N GLY A 45 14.53 -11.76 -0.33
CA GLY A 45 14.64 -11.49 1.10
C GLY A 45 15.41 -10.21 1.42
N LYS A 46 15.65 -9.36 0.43
CA LYS A 46 16.30 -8.06 0.63
C LYS A 46 15.29 -7.03 1.10
N GLU A 47 15.71 -6.19 2.02
CA GLU A 47 14.90 -5.06 2.48
C GLU A 47 14.70 -4.03 1.36
N VAL A 48 13.48 -3.55 1.21
CA VAL A 48 13.08 -2.57 0.22
C VAL A 48 12.39 -1.37 0.87
N SER A 49 12.50 -0.21 0.23
CA SER A 49 11.82 0.99 0.70
C SER A 49 10.29 0.84 0.57
N LYS A 50 9.56 1.27 1.60
CA LYS A 50 8.10 1.37 1.57
C LYS A 50 7.56 2.42 0.59
N ASP A 51 8.44 3.30 0.07
CA ASP A 51 8.09 4.25 -1.00
C ASP A 51 7.51 3.55 -2.24
N ALA A 52 7.84 2.26 -2.41
CA ALA A 52 7.25 1.41 -3.44
C ALA A 52 5.72 1.27 -3.34
N LEU A 53 5.13 1.55 -2.18
CA LEU A 53 3.68 1.55 -1.93
C LEU A 53 3.04 2.94 -2.11
N ALA A 54 3.83 4.00 -2.20
CA ALA A 54 3.34 5.38 -2.24
C ALA A 54 2.40 5.62 -3.42
N GLY A 55 1.23 6.22 -3.16
CA GLY A 55 0.23 6.56 -4.17
C GLY A 55 -0.46 5.35 -4.81
N LYS A 56 -0.31 4.16 -4.25
CA LYS A 56 -0.91 2.94 -4.81
C LYS A 56 -2.04 2.38 -3.92
N THR A 57 -3.02 1.78 -4.56
CA THR A 57 -3.91 0.82 -3.89
C THR A 57 -3.10 -0.42 -3.53
N VAL A 58 -3.23 -0.93 -2.31
CA VAL A 58 -2.43 -2.06 -1.82
C VAL A 58 -3.32 -3.26 -1.54
N GLY A 59 -2.92 -4.42 -2.07
CA GLY A 59 -3.50 -5.72 -1.75
C GLY A 59 -2.67 -6.43 -0.68
N ILE A 60 -3.26 -6.69 0.49
CA ILE A 60 -2.63 -7.50 1.54
C ILE A 60 -3.05 -8.95 1.29
N TYR A 61 -2.09 -9.76 0.85
CA TYR A 61 -2.33 -11.13 0.38
C TYR A 61 -1.87 -12.16 1.41
N PHE A 62 -2.82 -12.81 2.05
CA PHE A 62 -2.59 -13.92 2.99
C PHE A 62 -2.64 -15.25 2.25
N SER A 63 -1.54 -16.00 2.25
CA SER A 63 -1.40 -17.21 1.45
C SER A 63 -0.29 -18.14 1.97
N ALA A 64 -0.18 -19.33 1.37
CA ALA A 64 0.93 -20.25 1.60
C ALA A 64 1.08 -21.22 0.42
N HIS A 65 2.31 -21.69 0.19
CA HIS A 65 2.62 -22.66 -0.88
C HIS A 65 1.92 -24.02 -0.68
N TRP A 66 1.84 -24.48 0.55
CA TRP A 66 1.19 -25.78 0.88
C TRP A 66 -0.33 -25.76 0.68
N CYS A 67 -0.94 -24.60 0.41
CA CYS A 67 -2.39 -24.41 0.28
C CYS A 67 -2.82 -24.55 -1.20
N PRO A 68 -3.52 -25.63 -1.63
CA PRO A 68 -3.88 -25.80 -3.04
C PRO A 68 -4.75 -24.67 -3.63
N PRO A 69 -5.80 -24.15 -2.95
CA PRO A 69 -6.56 -23.02 -3.49
C PRO A 69 -5.74 -21.74 -3.57
N CYS A 70 -4.70 -21.57 -2.73
CA CYS A 70 -3.77 -20.46 -2.84
C CYS A 70 -2.96 -20.54 -4.14
N ARG A 71 -2.37 -21.70 -4.44
CA ARG A 71 -1.63 -21.94 -5.67
C ARG A 71 -2.48 -21.75 -6.93
N SER A 72 -3.77 -22.07 -6.84
CA SER A 72 -4.70 -21.83 -7.95
C SER A 72 -5.00 -20.34 -8.18
N PHE A 73 -5.05 -19.54 -7.12
CA PHE A 73 -5.37 -18.11 -7.23
C PHE A 73 -4.16 -17.23 -7.53
N THR A 74 -2.98 -17.55 -6.96
CA THR A 74 -1.77 -16.74 -7.09
C THR A 74 -1.42 -16.33 -8.53
N PRO A 75 -1.47 -17.21 -9.55
CA PRO A 75 -1.17 -16.82 -10.93
C PRO A 75 -2.11 -15.74 -11.48
N ASN A 76 -3.36 -15.72 -11.04
CA ASN A 76 -4.32 -14.69 -11.44
C ASN A 76 -3.97 -13.34 -10.78
N LEU A 77 -3.56 -13.36 -9.52
CA LEU A 77 -3.12 -12.16 -8.81
C LEU A 77 -1.81 -11.62 -9.40
N VAL A 78 -0.87 -12.48 -9.78
CA VAL A 78 0.39 -12.08 -10.47
C VAL A 78 0.07 -11.34 -11.76
N LYS A 79 -0.76 -11.93 -12.63
CA LYS A 79 -1.18 -11.28 -13.88
C LYS A 79 -1.90 -9.95 -13.63
N PHE A 80 -2.75 -9.90 -12.62
CA PHE A 80 -3.48 -8.69 -12.25
C PHE A 80 -2.54 -7.59 -11.78
N ARG A 81 -1.63 -7.90 -10.85
CA ARG A 81 -0.65 -6.93 -10.33
C ARG A 81 0.29 -6.46 -11.42
N ASP A 82 0.87 -7.33 -12.23
CA ASP A 82 1.81 -6.96 -13.28
C ASP A 82 1.19 -6.02 -14.32
N LYS A 83 -0.09 -6.22 -14.64
CA LYS A 83 -0.84 -5.33 -15.52
C LYS A 83 -1.11 -3.95 -14.91
N ASN A 84 -1.20 -3.87 -13.58
CA ASN A 84 -1.63 -2.67 -12.85
C ASN A 84 -0.52 -2.07 -11.96
N ASN A 85 0.73 -2.47 -12.10
CA ASN A 85 1.85 -2.19 -11.18
C ASN A 85 2.15 -0.71 -10.94
N LYS A 86 1.66 0.17 -11.79
CA LYS A 86 1.76 1.63 -11.60
C LYS A 86 0.87 2.13 -10.44
N ASN A 87 -0.31 1.54 -10.26
CA ASN A 87 -1.35 2.00 -9.35
C ASN A 87 -1.78 0.95 -8.32
N PHE A 88 -1.23 -0.26 -8.41
CA PHE A 88 -1.55 -1.37 -7.52
C PHE A 88 -0.29 -2.13 -7.13
N GLU A 89 -0.16 -2.42 -5.85
CA GLU A 89 0.92 -3.22 -5.31
C GLU A 89 0.38 -4.29 -4.36
N VAL A 90 1.18 -5.31 -4.10
CA VAL A 90 0.83 -6.39 -3.18
C VAL A 90 1.85 -6.49 -2.07
N VAL A 91 1.37 -6.70 -0.85
CA VAL A 91 2.18 -7.10 0.30
C VAL A 91 1.73 -8.49 0.73
N PHE A 92 2.62 -9.46 0.62
CA PHE A 92 2.38 -10.85 0.97
C PHE A 92 2.55 -11.07 2.48
N VAL A 93 1.60 -11.77 3.07
CA VAL A 93 1.64 -12.25 4.46
C VAL A 93 1.61 -13.77 4.41
N SER A 94 2.76 -14.38 4.62
CA SER A 94 2.94 -15.82 4.48
C SER A 94 2.44 -16.60 5.70
N SER A 95 1.74 -17.69 5.42
CA SER A 95 1.45 -18.77 6.38
C SER A 95 2.29 -20.02 6.10
N ASP A 96 3.40 -19.89 5.39
CA ASP A 96 4.32 -21.00 5.13
C ASP A 96 4.98 -21.50 6.41
N ARG A 97 5.66 -22.62 6.32
CA ARG A 97 6.23 -23.29 7.49
C ARG A 97 7.56 -22.69 7.94
N SER A 98 8.28 -22.03 7.02
CA SER A 98 9.57 -21.38 7.28
C SER A 98 9.77 -20.14 6.40
N PRO A 99 10.74 -19.25 6.74
CA PRO A 99 11.13 -18.15 5.90
C PRO A 99 11.58 -18.59 4.50
N GLU A 100 12.31 -19.70 4.40
CA GLU A 100 12.79 -20.25 3.13
C GLU A 100 11.62 -20.68 2.25
N ALA A 101 10.65 -21.41 2.81
CA ALA A 101 9.45 -21.83 2.08
C ALA A 101 8.61 -20.65 1.58
N GLN A 102 8.59 -19.54 2.33
CA GLN A 102 7.96 -18.28 1.89
C GLN A 102 8.66 -17.71 0.65
N MET A 103 10.00 -17.60 0.68
CA MET A 103 10.78 -17.07 -0.44
C MET A 103 10.72 -17.98 -1.66
N ASP A 104 10.78 -19.29 -1.46
CA ASP A 104 10.66 -20.27 -2.54
C ASP A 104 9.29 -20.14 -3.22
N TYR A 105 8.21 -20.03 -2.44
CA TYR A 105 6.88 -19.80 -3.00
C TYR A 105 6.81 -18.51 -3.82
N MET A 106 7.39 -17.43 -3.33
CA MET A 106 7.42 -16.17 -4.07
C MET A 106 8.15 -16.32 -5.42
N LYS A 107 9.30 -17.00 -5.44
CA LYS A 107 10.09 -17.24 -6.65
C LYS A 107 9.38 -18.16 -7.63
N GLU A 108 8.90 -19.31 -7.17
CA GLU A 108 8.22 -20.30 -8.00
C GLU A 108 6.92 -19.77 -8.63
N ALA A 109 6.16 -18.97 -7.88
CA ALA A 109 4.92 -18.37 -8.35
C ALA A 109 5.12 -17.07 -9.16
N GLY A 110 6.36 -16.58 -9.27
CA GLY A 110 6.68 -15.33 -9.99
C GLY A 110 6.13 -14.09 -9.31
N MET A 111 6.07 -14.08 -7.98
CA MET A 111 5.61 -12.94 -7.18
C MET A 111 6.69 -11.85 -7.17
N LYS A 112 6.49 -10.79 -7.95
CA LYS A 112 7.42 -9.64 -8.06
C LYS A 112 7.04 -8.50 -7.11
N TRP A 113 6.26 -8.79 -6.12
CA TRP A 113 5.81 -7.86 -5.07
C TRP A 113 6.57 -8.05 -3.77
N TYR A 114 6.15 -7.37 -2.73
CA TYR A 114 6.83 -7.35 -1.44
C TYR A 114 6.20 -8.31 -0.45
N THR A 115 6.91 -8.62 0.63
CA THR A 115 6.42 -9.46 1.70
C THR A 115 6.87 -8.93 3.06
N LEU A 116 6.13 -9.27 4.10
CA LEU A 116 6.56 -9.10 5.48
C LEU A 116 7.52 -10.22 5.89
N PRO A 117 8.40 -9.99 6.86
CA PRO A 117 9.17 -11.07 7.46
C PRO A 117 8.25 -12.18 7.97
N HIS A 118 8.68 -13.42 7.78
CA HIS A 118 7.91 -14.60 8.14
C HIS A 118 7.47 -14.57 9.60
N ARG A 119 6.15 -14.69 9.82
CA ARG A 119 5.51 -14.70 11.16
C ARG A 119 5.93 -13.55 12.07
N SER A 120 6.28 -12.39 11.50
CA SER A 120 6.55 -11.19 12.30
C SER A 120 5.31 -10.76 13.10
N ASP A 121 5.53 -9.96 14.15
CA ASP A 121 4.43 -9.39 14.94
C ASP A 121 3.49 -8.57 14.07
N GLU A 122 4.02 -7.88 13.07
CA GLU A 122 3.28 -7.11 12.08
C GLU A 122 2.39 -8.02 11.21
N ALA A 123 2.91 -9.14 10.71
CA ALA A 123 2.14 -10.12 9.96
C ALA A 123 0.97 -10.68 10.79
N ASN A 124 1.23 -10.99 12.07
CA ASN A 124 0.22 -11.46 13.00
C ASN A 124 -0.82 -10.37 13.33
N ALA A 125 -0.37 -9.13 13.53
CA ALA A 125 -1.24 -7.98 13.78
C ALA A 125 -2.19 -7.70 12.61
N LEU A 126 -1.70 -7.78 11.35
CA LEU A 126 -2.53 -7.62 10.16
C LEU A 126 -3.56 -8.74 10.03
N ALA A 127 -3.17 -10.01 10.26
CA ALA A 127 -4.11 -11.12 10.23
C ALA A 127 -5.24 -10.96 11.25
N LYS A 128 -4.91 -10.47 12.46
CA LYS A 128 -5.88 -10.15 13.51
C LYS A 128 -6.75 -8.94 13.13
N LYS A 129 -6.14 -7.82 12.69
CA LYS A 129 -6.83 -6.59 12.29
C LYS A 129 -7.90 -6.86 11.22
N PHE A 130 -7.56 -7.67 10.22
CA PHE A 130 -8.47 -8.00 9.13
C PHE A 130 -9.34 -9.22 9.37
N GLU A 131 -9.21 -9.86 10.55
CA GLU A 131 -9.99 -11.05 10.95
C GLU A 131 -9.84 -12.20 9.95
N VAL A 132 -8.62 -12.44 9.48
CA VAL A 132 -8.34 -13.47 8.48
C VAL A 132 -8.55 -14.86 9.09
N ARG A 133 -9.61 -15.56 8.65
CA ARG A 133 -9.98 -16.89 9.16
C ARG A 133 -9.54 -18.02 8.25
N GLY A 134 -9.00 -17.70 7.09
CA GLY A 134 -8.56 -18.72 6.12
C GLY A 134 -7.80 -18.11 4.95
N ILE A 135 -7.09 -18.95 4.22
CA ILE A 135 -6.31 -18.60 3.03
C ILE A 135 -6.81 -19.37 1.80
N PRO A 136 -6.70 -18.77 0.59
CA PRO A 136 -6.19 -17.44 0.31
C PRO A 136 -7.17 -16.32 0.68
N SER A 137 -6.68 -15.24 1.25
CA SER A 137 -7.42 -14.01 1.51
C SER A 137 -6.69 -12.82 0.89
N LEU A 138 -7.43 -11.88 0.30
CA LEU A 138 -6.90 -10.64 -0.28
C LEU A 138 -7.73 -9.47 0.22
N VAL A 139 -7.12 -8.67 1.08
CA VAL A 139 -7.70 -7.43 1.60
C VAL A 139 -7.14 -6.26 0.79
N ILE A 140 -8.01 -5.37 0.34
CA ILE A 140 -7.62 -4.19 -0.42
C ILE A 140 -7.72 -2.96 0.48
N VAL A 141 -6.64 -2.18 0.51
CA VAL A 141 -6.59 -0.89 1.18
C VAL A 141 -6.24 0.20 0.18
N SER A 142 -6.71 1.41 0.45
CA SER A 142 -6.39 2.60 -0.33
C SER A 142 -4.97 3.09 -0.07
N GLU A 143 -4.52 4.07 -0.82
CA GLU A 143 -3.20 4.71 -0.65
C GLU A 143 -3.03 5.36 0.74
N ASP A 144 -4.12 5.70 1.43
CA ASP A 144 -4.14 6.24 2.78
C ASP A 144 -4.36 5.17 3.87
N GLY A 145 -4.29 3.88 3.51
CA GLY A 145 -4.36 2.75 4.46
C GLY A 145 -5.77 2.34 4.87
N LYS A 146 -6.83 2.99 4.36
CA LYS A 146 -8.21 2.61 4.68
C LYS A 146 -8.64 1.33 3.94
N THR A 147 -9.39 0.49 4.63
CA THR A 147 -9.91 -0.74 4.02
C THR A 147 -10.99 -0.44 2.98
N ILE A 148 -10.76 -0.84 1.74
CA ILE A 148 -11.72 -0.74 0.64
C ILE A 148 -12.62 -1.98 0.60
N THR A 149 -12.02 -3.17 0.66
CA THR A 149 -12.77 -4.44 0.66
C THR A 149 -11.93 -5.59 1.22
N LYS A 150 -12.57 -6.51 1.90
CA LYS A 150 -11.97 -7.81 2.30
C LYS A 150 -12.22 -8.90 1.24
N ASN A 151 -12.94 -8.61 0.15
CA ASN A 151 -13.25 -9.55 -0.93
C ASN A 151 -12.38 -9.36 -2.18
N GLY A 152 -11.17 -8.85 -2.05
CA GLY A 152 -10.27 -8.63 -3.18
C GLY A 152 -10.03 -9.87 -4.04
N ARG A 153 -9.99 -11.08 -3.41
CA ARG A 153 -9.90 -12.35 -4.14
C ARG A 153 -11.08 -12.55 -5.10
N GLY A 154 -12.31 -12.35 -4.62
CA GLY A 154 -13.52 -12.47 -5.43
C GLY A 154 -13.52 -11.46 -6.57
N ASP A 155 -13.16 -10.21 -6.28
CA ASP A 155 -13.12 -9.12 -7.27
C ASP A 155 -12.11 -9.40 -8.40
N VAL A 156 -10.89 -9.85 -8.08
CA VAL A 156 -9.87 -10.23 -9.07
C VAL A 156 -10.31 -11.44 -9.89
N SER A 157 -10.97 -12.43 -9.26
CA SER A 157 -11.42 -13.64 -9.95
C SER A 157 -12.59 -13.38 -10.91
N SER A 158 -13.55 -12.54 -10.51
CA SER A 158 -14.78 -12.31 -11.28
C SER A 158 -14.65 -11.17 -12.28
N ASN A 159 -13.88 -10.12 -11.97
CA ASN A 159 -13.74 -8.93 -12.79
C ASN A 159 -12.31 -8.36 -12.81
N PRO A 160 -11.33 -9.11 -13.33
CA PRO A 160 -9.92 -8.66 -13.30
C PRO A 160 -9.65 -7.39 -14.12
N LYS A 161 -10.54 -7.03 -15.06
CA LYS A 161 -10.39 -5.81 -15.87
C LYS A 161 -10.91 -4.56 -15.17
N GLY A 162 -11.91 -4.69 -14.28
CA GLY A 162 -12.59 -3.57 -13.63
C GLY A 162 -12.31 -3.42 -12.14
N ALA A 163 -11.72 -4.43 -11.49
CA ALA A 163 -11.54 -4.46 -10.04
C ALA A 163 -10.78 -3.23 -9.51
N LEU A 164 -9.60 -2.92 -10.07
CA LEU A 164 -8.81 -1.76 -9.64
C LEU A 164 -9.59 -0.44 -9.75
N LYS A 165 -10.24 -0.20 -10.89
CA LYS A 165 -11.05 1.00 -11.09
C LYS A 165 -12.21 1.09 -10.09
N SER A 166 -12.82 -0.07 -9.75
CA SER A 166 -13.88 -0.14 -8.75
C SER A 166 -13.36 0.20 -7.35
N TRP A 167 -12.17 -0.25 -6.99
CA TRP A 167 -11.53 0.07 -5.71
C TRP A 167 -11.19 1.54 -5.59
N GLN A 168 -10.56 2.12 -6.62
CA GLN A 168 -10.18 3.54 -6.65
C GLN A 168 -11.35 4.52 -6.61
N LYS A 169 -12.58 4.08 -6.92
CA LYS A 169 -13.78 4.90 -6.75
C LYS A 169 -14.32 4.90 -5.33
N LYS A 170 -13.85 3.97 -4.48
CA LYS A 170 -14.29 3.80 -3.08
C LYS A 170 -13.26 4.30 -2.07
N SER A 171 -12.06 4.67 -2.54
CA SER A 171 -10.99 5.27 -1.73
C SER A 171 -11.19 6.75 -1.48
#